data_dbb62cbcca28cb0ab499b235c0a06677
#
_entry.id   dbb62cbcca28cb0ab499b235c0a06677
#
_cell.length_a   1.000
_cell.length_b   1.000
_cell.length_c   1.000
_cell.angle_alpha   90.00
_cell.angle_beta   90.00
_cell.angle_gamma   90.00
#
_symmetry.space_group_name_H-M   'P 1'
#
loop_
_entity.id
_entity.type
_entity.pdbx_description
1 polymer ?
#
loop_
_entity_poly.entity_id
_entity_poly.type
_entity_poly.pdbx_seq_one_letter_code
_entity_poly.pdbx_strand_id
1 'polypeptide(L)'
;MSDTAATEKEQTSDLAPGHEGLRERKKRESREAMHLSALELVAEHGLAQVTVDQIAERAGVCSRTFFNYWGSKEAAVLGVDPEQSSRFVDILASRPAQEPVRDSIRALLRIHADDASRRSDTRELTHRVLAREPQLLQILADRNRGVSRELSAVIAERLTPSMGADDARDAAAIHVAWGFAMARSVYAIAVRRDLSLADALPIALDFLDSGRVRL
;
A
#
# COMPACT_ATOMS: atom_id res chain seq x y z
N MET A 1 -25.49 -60.34 6.44
CA MET A 1 -24.22 -60.18 7.16
C MET A 1 -23.24 -59.66 6.14
N SER A 2 -23.11 -58.41 6.03
CA SER A 2 -22.10 -57.79 5.16
C SER A 2 -21.79 -56.41 5.76
N ASP A 3 -20.58 -56.32 6.21
CA ASP A 3 -19.95 -55.19 6.83
C ASP A 3 -19.52 -54.22 5.73
N THR A 4 -19.94 -52.96 5.81
CA THR A 4 -19.48 -51.93 4.87
C THR A 4 -18.87 -50.82 5.69
N ALA A 5 -17.56 -50.88 5.86
CA ALA A 5 -16.77 -49.83 6.45
C ALA A 5 -16.63 -48.67 5.45
N ALA A 6 -17.25 -47.55 5.76
CA ALA A 6 -17.06 -46.29 5.06
C ALA A 6 -15.77 -45.61 5.57
N THR A 7 -14.83 -45.44 4.66
CA THR A 7 -13.58 -44.74 4.90
C THR A 7 -13.82 -43.24 4.84
N GLU A 8 -13.90 -42.57 5.97
CA GLU A 8 -13.80 -41.13 6.08
C GLU A 8 -12.36 -40.69 5.75
N LYS A 9 -12.19 -40.00 4.62
CA LYS A 9 -10.96 -39.25 4.33
C LYS A 9 -11.05 -37.92 5.08
N GLU A 10 -10.36 -37.83 6.19
CA GLU A 10 -9.97 -36.56 6.81
C GLU A 10 -9.10 -35.78 5.83
N GLN A 11 -9.69 -34.71 5.29
CA GLN A 11 -8.91 -33.64 4.66
C GLN A 11 -8.43 -32.70 5.77
N THR A 12 -7.29 -33.00 6.34
CA THR A 12 -6.53 -32.06 7.15
C THR A 12 -6.01 -30.94 6.23
N SER A 13 -6.66 -29.79 6.32
CA SER A 13 -6.19 -28.52 5.76
C SER A 13 -4.93 -28.11 6.51
N ASP A 14 -3.78 -28.33 5.89
CA ASP A 14 -2.48 -27.91 6.37
C ASP A 14 -2.34 -26.39 6.13
N LEU A 15 -2.78 -25.58 7.09
CA LEU A 15 -2.57 -24.13 7.13
C LEU A 15 -1.17 -23.83 7.69
N ALA A 16 -0.13 -24.09 6.90
CA ALA A 16 1.19 -23.54 7.18
C ALA A 16 1.23 -22.04 6.80
N PRO A 17 1.64 -21.13 7.69
CA PRO A 17 1.81 -19.72 7.37
C PRO A 17 3.08 -19.55 6.53
N GLY A 18 2.95 -19.12 5.26
CA GLY A 18 4.11 -18.62 4.53
C GLY A 18 4.30 -18.98 3.06
N HIS A 19 3.40 -19.65 2.38
CA HIS A 19 3.53 -19.86 0.94
C HIS A 19 2.52 -19.01 0.16
N GLU A 20 2.98 -17.83 -0.32
CA GLU A 20 2.30 -17.14 -1.41
C GLU A 20 2.11 -18.10 -2.57
N GLY A 21 0.87 -18.31 -3.03
CA GLY A 21 0.58 -19.23 -4.12
C GLY A 21 1.30 -18.79 -5.41
N LEU A 22 1.72 -19.75 -6.24
CA LEU A 22 2.39 -19.47 -7.52
C LEU A 22 1.64 -18.44 -8.38
N ARG A 23 0.31 -18.41 -8.29
CA ARG A 23 -0.53 -17.46 -9.02
C ARG A 23 -0.36 -16.03 -8.50
N GLU A 24 -0.36 -15.84 -7.18
CA GLU A 24 -0.18 -14.52 -6.56
C GLU A 24 1.24 -14.00 -6.78
N ARG A 25 2.25 -14.88 -6.71
CA ARG A 25 3.63 -14.51 -7.04
C ARG A 25 3.75 -14.04 -8.49
N LYS A 26 3.19 -14.77 -9.46
CA LYS A 26 3.20 -14.36 -10.87
C LYS A 26 2.42 -13.06 -11.09
N LYS A 27 1.32 -12.85 -10.39
CA LYS A 27 0.53 -11.61 -10.43
C LYS A 27 1.39 -10.43 -9.96
N ARG A 28 2.11 -10.58 -8.86
CA ARG A 28 3.01 -9.57 -8.33
C ARG A 28 4.18 -9.29 -9.29
N GLU A 29 4.89 -10.33 -9.75
CA GLU A 29 6.01 -10.20 -10.70
C GLU A 29 5.59 -9.45 -11.98
N SER A 30 4.43 -9.79 -12.56
CA SER A 30 3.90 -9.08 -13.73
C SER A 30 3.58 -7.63 -13.44
N ARG A 31 3.02 -7.32 -12.27
CA ARG A 31 2.72 -5.95 -11.85
C ARG A 31 3.99 -5.12 -11.66
N GLU A 32 5.01 -5.70 -11.03
CA GLU A 32 6.32 -5.08 -10.82
C GLU A 32 7.04 -4.82 -12.15
N ALA A 33 7.02 -5.76 -13.08
CA ALA A 33 7.60 -5.60 -14.41
C ALA A 33 6.94 -4.45 -15.19
N MET A 34 5.62 -4.35 -15.17
CA MET A 34 4.90 -3.26 -15.82
C MET A 34 5.16 -1.90 -15.16
N HIS A 35 5.25 -1.85 -13.82
CA HIS A 35 5.60 -0.64 -13.08
C HIS A 35 7.00 -0.14 -13.43
N LEU A 36 8.00 -1.03 -13.42
CA LEU A 36 9.37 -0.69 -13.79
C LEU A 36 9.44 -0.20 -15.23
N SER A 37 8.82 -0.92 -16.17
CA SER A 37 8.76 -0.53 -17.58
C SER A 37 8.13 0.85 -17.79
N ALA A 38 7.06 1.16 -17.03
CA ALA A 38 6.40 2.45 -17.07
C ALA A 38 7.31 3.58 -16.56
N LEU A 39 8.01 3.35 -15.44
CA LEU A 39 8.96 4.32 -14.86
C LEU A 39 10.12 4.59 -15.83
N GLU A 40 10.72 3.54 -16.39
CA GLU A 40 11.85 3.68 -17.33
C GLU A 40 11.43 4.47 -18.56
N LEU A 41 10.32 4.10 -19.21
CA LEU A 41 9.82 4.80 -20.39
C LEU A 41 9.53 6.27 -20.12
N VAL A 42 8.88 6.57 -18.99
CA VAL A 42 8.56 7.95 -18.62
C VAL A 42 9.82 8.74 -18.25
N ALA A 43 10.80 8.12 -17.61
CA ALA A 43 12.09 8.77 -17.35
C ALA A 43 12.86 9.09 -18.64
N GLU A 44 12.75 8.25 -19.68
CA GLU A 44 13.39 8.41 -20.98
C GLU A 44 12.66 9.45 -21.85
N HIS A 45 11.33 9.35 -21.96
CA HIS A 45 10.54 10.05 -22.99
C HIS A 45 9.56 11.10 -22.44
N GLY A 46 9.31 11.12 -21.13
CA GLY A 46 8.25 11.92 -20.50
C GLY A 46 6.87 11.27 -20.59
N LEU A 47 6.00 11.59 -19.60
CA LEU A 47 4.69 10.98 -19.45
C LEU A 47 3.78 11.15 -20.69
N ALA A 48 3.85 12.31 -21.34
CA ALA A 48 2.98 12.61 -22.47
C ALA A 48 3.26 11.73 -23.70
N GLN A 49 4.51 11.29 -23.91
CA GLN A 49 4.93 10.51 -25.08
C GLN A 49 4.78 9.00 -24.88
N VAL A 50 4.58 8.53 -23.64
CA VAL A 50 4.49 7.10 -23.33
C VAL A 50 3.06 6.62 -23.44
N THR A 51 2.88 5.48 -24.12
CA THR A 51 1.59 4.80 -24.29
C THR A 51 1.52 3.51 -23.47
N VAL A 52 0.29 3.04 -23.20
CA VAL A 52 0.07 1.73 -22.56
C VAL A 52 0.65 0.59 -23.39
N ASP A 53 0.55 0.68 -24.72
CA ASP A 53 1.08 -0.35 -25.61
C ASP A 53 2.58 -0.49 -25.50
N GLN A 54 3.32 0.64 -25.44
CA GLN A 54 4.77 0.63 -25.22
C GLN A 54 5.16 0.05 -23.87
N ILE A 55 4.40 0.36 -22.80
CA ILE A 55 4.64 -0.20 -21.47
C ILE A 55 4.41 -1.71 -21.48
N ALA A 56 3.30 -2.16 -22.07
CA ALA A 56 2.94 -3.56 -22.15
C ALA A 56 3.98 -4.36 -22.96
N GLU A 57 4.40 -3.83 -24.13
CA GLU A 57 5.44 -4.41 -24.96
C GLU A 57 6.77 -4.58 -24.22
N ARG A 58 7.25 -3.51 -23.55
CA ARG A 58 8.49 -3.54 -22.75
C ARG A 58 8.40 -4.54 -21.59
N ALA A 59 7.23 -4.68 -20.96
CA ALA A 59 6.97 -5.64 -19.90
C ALA A 59 6.72 -7.08 -20.38
N GLY A 60 6.71 -7.33 -21.69
CA GLY A 60 6.45 -8.66 -22.28
C GLY A 60 5.01 -9.14 -22.12
N VAL A 61 4.04 -8.22 -22.04
CA VAL A 61 2.61 -8.53 -21.93
C VAL A 61 1.81 -7.82 -23.03
N CYS A 62 0.56 -8.22 -23.25
CA CYS A 62 -0.34 -7.46 -24.13
C CYS A 62 -1.09 -6.36 -23.34
N SER A 63 -1.59 -5.32 -24.05
CA SER A 63 -2.32 -4.20 -23.46
C SER A 63 -3.55 -4.64 -22.68
N ARG A 64 -4.25 -5.71 -23.09
CA ARG A 64 -5.35 -6.32 -22.32
C ARG A 64 -4.85 -6.81 -20.94
N THR A 65 -3.68 -7.44 -20.89
CA THR A 65 -3.07 -7.87 -19.63
C THR A 65 -2.70 -6.66 -18.78
N PHE A 66 -2.16 -5.60 -19.37
CA PHE A 66 -1.88 -4.36 -18.65
C PHE A 66 -3.12 -3.83 -17.94
N PHE A 67 -4.26 -3.71 -18.63
CA PHE A 67 -5.51 -3.20 -18.05
C PHE A 67 -6.13 -4.10 -16.98
N ASN A 68 -5.74 -5.38 -16.90
CA ASN A 68 -6.13 -6.25 -15.79
C ASN A 68 -5.40 -5.90 -14.48
N TYR A 69 -4.27 -5.17 -14.55
CA TYR A 69 -3.44 -4.80 -13.40
C TYR A 69 -3.46 -3.30 -13.08
N TRP A 70 -3.54 -2.46 -14.12
CA TRP A 70 -3.42 -1.02 -14.00
C TRP A 70 -4.55 -0.32 -14.76
N GLY A 71 -5.26 0.58 -14.10
CA GLY A 71 -6.34 1.33 -14.73
C GLY A 71 -5.85 2.41 -15.71
N SER A 72 -4.59 2.86 -15.60
CA SER A 72 -3.97 3.85 -16.47
C SER A 72 -2.45 3.76 -16.45
N LYS A 73 -1.77 4.43 -17.40
CA LYS A 73 -0.30 4.53 -17.40
C LYS A 73 0.21 5.29 -16.18
N GLU A 74 -0.50 6.31 -15.74
CA GLU A 74 -0.17 7.09 -14.54
C GLU A 74 -0.21 6.21 -13.28
N ALA A 75 -1.21 5.34 -13.17
CA ALA A 75 -1.31 4.39 -12.06
C ALA A 75 -0.14 3.40 -12.07
N ALA A 76 0.27 2.92 -13.25
CA ALA A 76 1.43 2.06 -13.40
C ALA A 76 2.73 2.77 -13.03
N VAL A 77 2.94 4.02 -13.49
CA VAL A 77 4.11 4.85 -13.15
C VAL A 77 4.18 5.12 -11.65
N LEU A 78 3.05 5.40 -11.00
CA LEU A 78 2.99 5.64 -9.55
C LEU A 78 3.10 4.36 -8.72
N GLY A 79 3.04 3.18 -9.34
CA GLY A 79 3.01 1.90 -8.62
C GLY A 79 1.78 1.74 -7.72
N VAL A 80 0.70 2.43 -8.09
CA VAL A 80 -0.50 2.55 -7.28
C VAL A 80 -1.41 1.36 -7.55
N ASP A 81 -1.29 0.35 -6.72
CA ASP A 81 -2.17 -0.81 -6.76
C ASP A 81 -3.63 -0.41 -6.45
N PRO A 82 -4.59 -0.62 -7.37
CA PRO A 82 -6.01 -0.37 -7.09
C PRO A 82 -6.54 -1.13 -5.87
N GLU A 83 -6.04 -2.35 -5.65
CA GLU A 83 -6.45 -3.21 -4.52
C GLU A 83 -5.80 -2.79 -3.19
N GLN A 84 -4.76 -1.96 -3.21
CA GLN A 84 -4.04 -1.56 -1.99
C GLN A 84 -4.91 -0.75 -1.04
N SER A 85 -5.76 0.15 -1.57
CA SER A 85 -6.66 0.96 -0.76
C SER A 85 -7.68 0.08 -0.04
N SER A 86 -8.36 -0.81 -0.77
CA SER A 86 -9.30 -1.76 -0.20
C SER A 86 -8.62 -2.66 0.84
N ARG A 87 -7.41 -3.16 0.54
CA ARG A 87 -6.64 -3.95 1.48
C ARG A 87 -6.34 -3.22 2.79
N PHE A 88 -6.00 -1.93 2.75
CA PHE A 88 -5.76 -1.15 3.97
C PHE A 88 -7.05 -0.94 4.78
N VAL A 89 -8.18 -0.72 4.10
CA VAL A 89 -9.50 -0.63 4.72
C VAL A 89 -9.86 -1.95 5.38
N ASP A 90 -9.69 -3.09 4.70
CA ASP A 90 -9.98 -4.42 5.23
C ASP A 90 -9.10 -4.76 6.44
N ILE A 91 -7.79 -4.47 6.36
CA ILE A 91 -6.86 -4.65 7.48
C ILE A 91 -7.32 -3.82 8.68
N LEU A 92 -7.68 -2.54 8.46
CA LEU A 92 -8.13 -1.67 9.55
C LEU A 92 -9.45 -2.15 10.15
N ALA A 93 -10.40 -2.59 9.33
CA ALA A 93 -11.69 -3.12 9.76
C ALA A 93 -11.56 -4.44 10.55
N SER A 94 -10.56 -5.26 10.22
CA SER A 94 -10.29 -6.53 10.91
C SER A 94 -9.56 -6.38 12.25
N ARG A 95 -9.09 -5.18 12.59
CA ARG A 95 -8.39 -4.94 13.87
C ARG A 95 -9.36 -5.04 15.05
N PRO A 96 -8.90 -5.52 16.23
CA PRO A 96 -9.75 -5.62 17.42
C PRO A 96 -10.44 -4.29 17.76
N ALA A 97 -11.73 -4.35 18.09
CA ALA A 97 -12.51 -3.14 18.37
C ALA A 97 -11.97 -2.33 19.57
N GLN A 98 -11.36 -3.01 20.55
CA GLN A 98 -10.78 -2.38 21.75
C GLN A 98 -9.34 -1.91 21.54
N GLU A 99 -8.71 -2.22 20.40
CA GLU A 99 -7.35 -1.76 20.13
C GLU A 99 -7.34 -0.24 19.96
N PRO A 100 -6.40 0.50 20.58
CA PRO A 100 -6.26 1.91 20.32
C PRO A 100 -6.07 2.20 18.82
N VAL A 101 -6.82 3.17 18.28
CA VAL A 101 -6.76 3.53 16.84
C VAL A 101 -5.32 3.83 16.39
N ARG A 102 -4.54 4.46 17.26
CA ARG A 102 -3.11 4.74 17.01
C ARG A 102 -2.31 3.46 16.69
N ASP A 103 -2.58 2.37 17.40
CA ASP A 103 -1.86 1.10 17.19
C ASP A 103 -2.32 0.39 15.92
N SER A 104 -3.60 0.49 15.57
CA SER A 104 -4.11 0.04 14.28
C SER A 104 -3.42 0.78 13.11
N ILE A 105 -3.27 2.10 13.21
CA ILE A 105 -2.57 2.90 12.20
C ILE A 105 -1.08 2.56 12.13
N ARG A 106 -0.42 2.35 13.28
CA ARG A 106 0.97 1.88 13.31
C ARG A 106 1.15 0.54 12.61
N ALA A 107 0.20 -0.37 12.77
CA ALA A 107 0.22 -1.65 12.06
C ALA A 107 0.10 -1.47 10.54
N LEU A 108 -0.80 -0.58 10.08
CA LEU A 108 -0.90 -0.23 8.67
C LEU A 108 0.39 0.39 8.12
N LEU A 109 1.03 1.28 8.89
CA LEU A 109 2.30 1.90 8.50
C LEU A 109 3.42 0.86 8.36
N ARG A 110 3.48 -0.16 9.24
CA ARG A 110 4.44 -1.26 9.12
C ARG A 110 4.21 -2.05 7.83
N ILE A 111 2.97 -2.47 7.58
CA ILE A 111 2.62 -3.20 6.35
C ILE A 111 2.98 -2.38 5.11
N HIS A 112 2.66 -1.10 5.10
CA HIS A 112 2.99 -0.21 4.00
C HIS A 112 4.50 -0.07 3.80
N ALA A 113 5.27 0.07 4.87
CA ALA A 113 6.72 0.20 4.83
C ALA A 113 7.39 -1.10 4.32
N ASP A 114 6.91 -2.26 4.76
CA ASP A 114 7.40 -3.56 4.32
C ASP A 114 7.10 -3.80 2.83
N ASP A 115 5.88 -3.52 2.39
CA ASP A 115 5.47 -3.65 0.99
C ASP A 115 6.28 -2.71 0.06
N ALA A 116 6.53 -1.48 0.52
CA ALA A 116 7.31 -0.51 -0.24
C ALA A 116 8.82 -0.82 -0.25
N SER A 117 9.35 -1.39 0.83
CA SER A 117 10.77 -1.79 0.91
C SER A 117 11.12 -2.91 -0.07
N ARG A 118 10.17 -3.77 -0.38
CA ARG A 118 10.33 -4.82 -1.42
C ARG A 118 10.49 -4.25 -2.83
N ARG A 119 10.15 -2.96 -3.04
CA ARG A 119 10.25 -2.23 -4.32
C ARG A 119 11.40 -1.22 -4.31
N SER A 120 12.45 -1.44 -3.54
CA SER A 120 13.55 -0.50 -3.33
C SER A 120 14.25 -0.09 -4.62
N ASP A 121 14.33 -1.00 -5.60
CA ASP A 121 15.08 -0.82 -6.86
C ASP A 121 14.50 0.29 -7.76
N THR A 122 13.24 0.67 -7.56
CA THR A 122 12.59 1.73 -8.36
C THR A 122 12.59 3.11 -7.69
N ARG A 123 13.09 3.24 -6.46
CA ARG A 123 12.96 4.47 -5.65
C ARG A 123 13.59 5.70 -6.30
N GLU A 124 14.84 5.60 -6.74
CA GLU A 124 15.53 6.71 -7.37
C GLU A 124 14.87 7.10 -8.70
N LEU A 125 14.46 6.10 -9.46
CA LEU A 125 13.76 6.31 -10.73
C LEU A 125 12.41 7.00 -10.52
N THR A 126 11.66 6.56 -9.51
CA THR A 126 10.39 7.20 -9.09
C THR A 126 10.60 8.67 -8.72
N HIS A 127 11.64 8.99 -7.94
CA HIS A 127 11.96 10.39 -7.57
C HIS A 127 12.27 11.25 -8.80
N ARG A 128 13.07 10.74 -9.74
CA ARG A 128 13.40 11.47 -10.98
C ARG A 128 12.15 11.72 -11.82
N VAL A 129 11.28 10.73 -11.95
CA VAL A 129 10.02 10.84 -12.70
C VAL A 129 9.10 11.87 -12.04
N LEU A 130 8.88 11.79 -10.73
CA LEU A 130 8.02 12.73 -10.00
C LEU A 130 8.52 14.17 -10.04
N ALA A 131 9.84 14.36 -10.05
CA ALA A 131 10.43 15.70 -10.18
C ALA A 131 10.21 16.32 -11.57
N ARG A 132 10.08 15.51 -12.62
CA ARG A 132 9.87 15.96 -14.01
C ARG A 132 8.40 16.05 -14.40
N GLU A 133 7.53 15.30 -13.73
CA GLU A 133 6.12 15.13 -14.07
C GLU A 133 5.22 15.52 -12.88
N PRO A 134 5.12 16.84 -12.55
CA PRO A 134 4.40 17.31 -11.37
C PRO A 134 2.90 16.97 -11.38
N GLN A 135 2.30 16.71 -12.55
CA GLN A 135 0.93 16.23 -12.66
C GLN A 135 0.70 14.89 -11.96
N LEU A 136 1.72 14.03 -11.87
CA LEU A 136 1.65 12.77 -11.14
C LEU A 136 1.45 13.00 -9.63
N LEU A 137 2.03 14.07 -9.08
CA LEU A 137 1.83 14.45 -7.68
C LEU A 137 0.37 14.81 -7.39
N GLN A 138 -0.32 15.45 -8.34
CA GLN A 138 -1.74 15.77 -8.21
C GLN A 138 -2.59 14.49 -8.16
N ILE A 139 -2.34 13.54 -9.08
CA ILE A 139 -3.03 12.24 -9.11
C ILE A 139 -2.82 11.48 -7.81
N LEU A 140 -1.59 11.48 -7.28
CA LEU A 140 -1.27 10.85 -6.01
C LEU A 140 -2.01 11.52 -4.84
N ALA A 141 -2.09 12.84 -4.83
CA ALA A 141 -2.81 13.60 -3.80
C ALA A 141 -4.32 13.32 -3.84
N ASP A 142 -4.93 13.24 -5.03
CA ASP A 142 -6.35 12.91 -5.20
C ASP A 142 -6.67 11.52 -4.69
N ARG A 143 -5.80 10.55 -5.02
CA ARG A 143 -5.92 9.20 -4.51
C ARG A 143 -5.83 9.15 -2.99
N ASN A 144 -4.84 9.80 -2.41
CA ASN A 144 -4.64 9.83 -0.96
C ASN A 144 -5.85 10.43 -0.24
N ARG A 145 -6.56 11.41 -0.86
CA ARG A 145 -7.82 11.93 -0.34
C ARG A 145 -8.94 10.87 -0.34
N GLY A 146 -9.00 10.03 -1.39
CA GLY A 146 -9.94 8.89 -1.45
C GLY A 146 -9.69 7.90 -0.32
N VAL A 147 -8.46 7.41 -0.22
CA VAL A 147 -8.03 6.47 0.85
C VAL A 147 -8.27 7.06 2.24
N SER A 148 -7.95 8.35 2.44
CA SER A 148 -8.17 9.03 3.72
C SER A 148 -9.64 9.00 4.13
N ARG A 149 -10.57 9.24 3.19
CA ARG A 149 -12.01 9.19 3.48
C ARG A 149 -12.49 7.80 3.87
N GLU A 150 -12.04 6.78 3.16
CA GLU A 150 -12.40 5.38 3.44
C GLU A 150 -11.88 4.93 4.81
N LEU A 151 -10.61 5.18 5.11
CA LEU A 151 -10.01 4.86 6.42
C LEU A 151 -10.69 5.64 7.55
N SER A 152 -11.00 6.94 7.34
CA SER A 152 -11.71 7.75 8.33
C SER A 152 -13.11 7.24 8.62
N ALA A 153 -13.83 6.73 7.61
CA ALA A 153 -15.15 6.15 7.79
C ALA A 153 -15.11 4.91 8.71
N VAL A 154 -14.16 3.98 8.48
CA VAL A 154 -13.98 2.78 9.32
C VAL A 154 -13.63 3.15 10.76
N ILE A 155 -12.73 4.12 10.96
CA ILE A 155 -12.35 4.55 12.31
C ILE A 155 -13.52 5.25 13.02
N ALA A 156 -14.25 6.12 12.31
CA ALA A 156 -15.39 6.83 12.89
C ALA A 156 -16.49 5.85 13.33
N GLU A 157 -16.83 4.87 12.51
CA GLU A 157 -17.78 3.81 12.86
C GLU A 157 -17.37 3.10 14.15
N ARG A 158 -16.10 2.73 14.26
CA ARG A 158 -15.53 2.07 15.44
C ARG A 158 -15.58 2.93 16.71
N LEU A 159 -15.37 4.24 16.60
CA LEU A 159 -15.33 5.18 17.73
C LEU A 159 -16.71 5.68 18.16
N THR A 160 -17.70 5.68 17.26
CA THR A 160 -19.05 6.22 17.51
C THR A 160 -19.71 5.71 18.80
N PRO A 161 -19.61 4.41 19.16
CA PRO A 161 -20.23 3.91 20.41
C PRO A 161 -19.63 4.51 21.68
N SER A 162 -18.39 5.01 21.64
CA SER A 162 -17.68 5.52 22.82
C SER A 162 -17.74 7.03 22.99
N MET A 163 -17.91 7.80 21.91
CA MET A 163 -17.84 9.28 21.96
C MET A 163 -18.91 10.03 21.17
N GLY A 164 -19.80 9.33 20.48
CA GLY A 164 -20.79 9.94 19.60
C GLY A 164 -20.26 10.21 18.18
N ALA A 165 -21.20 10.50 17.25
CA ALA A 165 -20.88 10.50 15.83
C ALA A 165 -20.02 11.69 15.37
N ASP A 166 -20.18 12.86 15.94
CA ASP A 166 -19.43 14.06 15.53
C ASP A 166 -17.99 13.98 16.03
N ASP A 167 -17.80 13.71 17.32
CA ASP A 167 -16.46 13.54 17.91
C ASP A 167 -15.71 12.37 17.28
N ALA A 168 -16.40 11.28 16.94
CA ALA A 168 -15.82 10.13 16.26
C ALA A 168 -15.30 10.47 14.86
N ARG A 169 -16.02 11.33 14.09
CA ARG A 169 -15.58 11.80 12.78
C ARG A 169 -14.32 12.68 12.90
N ASP A 170 -14.31 13.60 13.86
CA ASP A 170 -13.16 14.48 14.08
C ASP A 170 -11.93 13.69 14.53
N ALA A 171 -12.10 12.79 15.49
CA ALA A 171 -11.03 11.91 15.96
C ALA A 171 -10.49 11.03 14.83
N ALA A 172 -11.35 10.45 13.99
CA ALA A 172 -10.95 9.66 12.84
C ALA A 172 -10.12 10.47 11.85
N ALA A 173 -10.57 11.67 11.50
CA ALA A 173 -9.85 12.56 10.59
C ALA A 173 -8.45 12.92 11.12
N ILE A 174 -8.32 13.22 12.41
CA ILE A 174 -7.04 13.52 13.07
C ILE A 174 -6.11 12.30 13.01
N HIS A 175 -6.58 11.11 13.36
CA HIS A 175 -5.78 9.90 13.37
C HIS A 175 -5.29 9.51 11.97
N VAL A 176 -6.14 9.61 10.96
CA VAL A 176 -5.77 9.33 9.57
C VAL A 176 -4.77 10.37 9.05
N ALA A 177 -5.01 11.66 9.32
CA ALA A 177 -4.06 12.72 8.96
C ALA A 177 -2.68 12.50 9.59
N TRP A 178 -2.65 12.08 10.87
CA TRP A 178 -1.42 11.67 11.56
C TRP A 178 -0.74 10.50 10.84
N GLY A 179 -1.47 9.46 10.43
CA GLY A 179 -0.93 8.32 9.69
C GLY A 179 -0.25 8.74 8.39
N PHE A 180 -0.91 9.59 7.59
CA PHE A 180 -0.32 10.13 6.35
C PHE A 180 0.89 11.03 6.61
N ALA A 181 0.87 11.86 7.67
CA ALA A 181 2.02 12.68 8.06
C ALA A 181 3.21 11.80 8.45
N MET A 182 2.96 10.72 9.20
CA MET A 182 3.98 9.73 9.56
C MET A 182 4.57 9.05 8.34
N ALA A 183 3.74 8.53 7.43
CA ALA A 183 4.22 7.91 6.20
C ALA A 183 5.16 8.86 5.43
N ARG A 184 4.77 10.12 5.28
CA ARG A 184 5.60 11.15 4.63
C ARG A 184 6.92 11.42 5.36
N SER A 185 6.89 11.45 6.69
CA SER A 185 8.10 11.65 7.52
C SER A 185 9.05 10.46 7.42
N VAL A 186 8.52 9.24 7.40
CA VAL A 186 9.29 8.00 7.19
C VAL A 186 9.99 8.03 5.84
N TYR A 187 9.30 8.46 4.78
CA TYR A 187 9.89 8.65 3.46
C TYR A 187 11.06 9.64 3.49
N ALA A 188 10.87 10.79 4.13
CA ALA A 188 11.91 11.81 4.26
C ALA A 188 13.14 11.32 5.05
N ILE A 189 12.94 10.53 6.11
CA ILE A 189 14.03 9.91 6.88
C ILE A 189 14.75 8.87 6.03
N ALA A 190 14.02 8.01 5.34
CA ALA A 190 14.55 6.97 4.49
C ALA A 190 15.48 7.55 3.40
N VAL A 191 15.00 8.58 2.69
CA VAL A 191 15.80 9.28 1.66
C VAL A 191 17.05 9.92 2.25
N ARG A 192 16.92 10.70 3.35
CA ARG A 192 18.04 11.43 3.93
C ARG A 192 19.13 10.52 4.51
N ARG A 193 18.73 9.34 5.03
CA ARG A 193 19.65 8.40 5.70
C ARG A 193 20.04 7.20 4.85
N ASP A 194 19.56 7.13 3.61
CA ASP A 194 19.72 5.99 2.71
C ASP A 194 19.27 4.66 3.33
N LEU A 195 18.08 4.66 3.91
CA LEU A 195 17.46 3.51 4.57
C LEU A 195 16.28 3.00 3.76
N SER A 196 15.91 1.72 3.99
CA SER A 196 14.59 1.23 3.58
C SER A 196 13.47 1.92 4.38
N LEU A 197 12.22 1.88 3.88
CA LEU A 197 11.09 2.42 4.65
C LEU A 197 10.83 1.59 5.92
N ALA A 198 11.09 0.29 5.88
CA ALA A 198 10.96 -0.60 7.02
C ALA A 198 11.97 -0.23 8.14
N ASP A 199 13.21 0.15 7.78
CA ASP A 199 14.24 0.57 8.74
C ASP A 199 14.01 2.01 9.23
N ALA A 200 13.44 2.89 8.42
CA ALA A 200 13.16 4.27 8.77
C ALA A 200 11.94 4.42 9.70
N LEU A 201 10.95 3.52 9.60
CA LEU A 201 9.72 3.60 10.39
C LEU A 201 9.96 3.51 11.91
N PRO A 202 10.75 2.55 12.44
CA PRO A 202 11.05 2.50 13.86
C PRO A 202 11.70 3.79 14.38
N ILE A 203 12.58 4.40 13.58
CA ILE A 203 13.23 5.68 13.94
C ILE A 203 12.20 6.80 14.06
N ALA A 204 11.28 6.90 13.09
CA ALA A 204 10.23 7.90 13.12
C ALA A 204 9.28 7.73 14.32
N LEU A 205 8.93 6.48 14.65
CA LEU A 205 8.09 6.16 15.81
C LEU A 205 8.79 6.45 17.13
N ASP A 206 10.10 6.14 17.26
CA ASP A 206 10.89 6.44 18.46
C ASP A 206 10.97 7.94 18.75
N PHE A 207 11.11 8.79 17.75
CA PHE A 207 11.06 10.24 17.92
C PHE A 207 9.75 10.74 18.53
N LEU A 208 8.62 10.12 18.17
CA LEU A 208 7.31 10.47 18.73
C LEU A 208 7.13 9.96 20.17
N ASP A 209 7.57 8.73 20.42
CA ASP A 209 7.31 8.05 21.71
C ASP A 209 8.29 8.50 22.79
N SER A 210 9.53 8.84 22.42
CA SER A 210 10.56 9.22 23.38
C SER A 210 10.42 10.63 23.96
N GLY A 211 9.55 11.47 23.38
CA GLY A 211 9.42 12.89 23.78
C GLY A 211 10.72 13.70 23.66
N ARG A 212 11.72 13.19 22.90
CA ARG A 212 13.03 13.83 22.75
C ARG A 212 12.99 15.13 21.96
N VAL A 213 11.89 15.41 21.26
CA VAL A 213 11.66 16.70 20.64
C VAL A 213 11.03 17.62 21.67
N ARG A 214 11.85 18.26 22.49
CA ARG A 214 11.43 19.46 23.21
C ARG A 214 11.42 20.61 22.20
N LEU A 215 10.23 21.10 21.89
CA LEU A 215 10.06 22.35 21.15
C LEU A 215 10.48 23.52 22.06
#